data_d7885df4e2cb7a7d7e8da6f90eee02d8
#
_entry.id   d7885df4e2cb7a7d7e8da6f90eee02d8
#
_cell.length_a   1.000
_cell.length_b   1.000
_cell.length_c   1.000
_cell.angle_alpha   90.00
_cell.angle_beta   90.00
_cell.angle_gamma   90.00
#
_symmetry.space_group_name_H-M   'P 1'
#
loop_
_entity.id
_entity.type
_entity.pdbx_description
1 polymer ?
#
loop_
_entity_poly.entity_id
_entity_poly.type
_entity_poly.pdbx_seq_one_letter_code
_entity_poly.pdbx_strand_id
1 'polypeptide(L)'
;MVLIHALVHAAGNMRSTLFPVLEKEFSLTNQQIALIVAIPSICQFLFSVPAGFLSDRLGAKKLITLSILIAAAGAFLGSVSVNPWMYIAASTLLTFNSTIYHPPSQSYVSNITSPKDRSRALGIWHAGGTTGMALGPLSITILMGFFAFQWRQIYGFWVLPILLGLVALYFVKPPAEMVSKEAVEEWNEGDSVDTLLNRNMMFYLLSGAIRRFGGGLTAVFLTIWLSKSQGWTITQIGIMMGVSSLMGIVASPLGGELASRFGEKRWLVGTLFASYTCFMLAIVLKSFWFFMLFYLAQRFFGILGMPAGMTMTSRLSPPKQRGMGFALSSIPEMVIMPLASMIAAYIADYYGYYPIFVATAAIYFVGLAVLQFGVKMD
;
A
#
# COMPACT_ATOMS: atom_id res chain seq x y z
N MET A 1 -16.41 3.78 4.77
CA MET A 1 -15.24 3.35 3.95
C MET A 1 -13.95 3.27 4.80
N VAL A 2 -13.61 4.29 5.62
CA VAL A 2 -12.39 4.30 6.47
C VAL A 2 -12.31 3.08 7.41
N LEU A 3 -13.40 2.81 8.16
CA LEU A 3 -13.46 1.65 9.05
C LEU A 3 -13.29 0.32 8.30
N ILE A 4 -13.96 0.15 7.17
CA ILE A 4 -13.84 -1.06 6.34
C ILE A 4 -12.39 -1.24 5.89
N HIS A 5 -11.72 -0.15 5.48
CA HIS A 5 -10.32 -0.18 5.07
C HIS A 5 -9.40 -0.64 6.21
N ALA A 6 -9.63 -0.15 7.43
CA ALA A 6 -8.88 -0.58 8.60
C ALA A 6 -9.07 -2.08 8.89
N LEU A 7 -10.31 -2.56 8.86
CA LEU A 7 -10.64 -3.97 9.15
C LEU A 7 -10.04 -4.93 8.11
N VAL A 8 -10.12 -4.56 6.82
CA VAL A 8 -9.55 -5.35 5.71
C VAL A 8 -8.03 -5.51 5.86
N HIS A 9 -7.32 -4.47 6.31
CA HIS A 9 -5.88 -4.52 6.46
C HIS A 9 -5.39 -5.19 7.74
N ALA A 10 -6.15 -5.15 8.82
CA ALA A 10 -5.70 -5.63 10.12
C ALA A 10 -5.25 -7.10 10.08
N ALA A 11 -6.10 -8.01 9.63
CA ALA A 11 -5.77 -9.44 9.60
C ALA A 11 -4.64 -9.77 8.62
N GLY A 12 -4.60 -9.11 7.45
CA GLY A 12 -3.55 -9.33 6.44
C GLY A 12 -2.15 -8.92 6.91
N ASN A 13 -2.05 -7.91 7.77
CA ASN A 13 -0.77 -7.38 8.25
C ASN A 13 -0.21 -8.08 9.51
N MET A 14 -0.92 -9.03 10.10
CA MET A 14 -0.40 -9.86 11.20
C MET A 14 0.76 -10.76 10.75
N ARG A 15 0.77 -11.18 9.50
CA ARG A 15 1.69 -12.19 8.93
C ARG A 15 3.17 -11.91 9.23
N SER A 16 3.63 -10.68 9.01
CA SER A 16 5.04 -10.33 9.20
C SER A 16 5.52 -10.48 10.64
N THR A 17 4.64 -10.23 11.60
CA THR A 17 4.93 -10.38 13.03
C THR A 17 4.91 -11.85 13.47
N LEU A 18 4.20 -12.70 12.74
CA LEU A 18 4.05 -14.12 13.07
C LEU A 18 5.13 -15.02 12.47
N PHE A 19 5.98 -14.57 11.55
CA PHE A 19 6.98 -15.42 10.90
C PHE A 19 7.82 -16.24 11.89
N PRO A 20 8.37 -15.68 12.98
CA PRO A 20 9.16 -16.49 13.93
C PRO A 20 8.35 -17.57 14.64
N VAL A 21 7.07 -17.30 14.90
CA VAL A 21 6.15 -18.26 15.54
C VAL A 21 5.82 -19.40 14.58
N LEU A 22 5.51 -19.07 13.33
CA LEU A 22 5.18 -20.03 12.27
C LEU A 22 6.40 -20.90 11.90
N GLU A 23 7.59 -20.28 11.81
CA GLU A 23 8.85 -20.99 11.57
C GLU A 23 9.08 -22.05 12.62
N LYS A 24 8.96 -21.69 13.89
CA LYS A 24 9.17 -22.64 15.00
C LYS A 24 8.11 -23.72 15.07
N GLU A 25 6.84 -23.37 14.88
CA GLU A 25 5.73 -24.32 15.04
C GLU A 25 5.67 -25.33 13.91
N PHE A 26 5.88 -24.88 12.67
CA PHE A 26 5.83 -25.74 11.49
C PHE A 26 7.21 -26.24 11.03
N SER A 27 8.27 -25.92 11.76
CA SER A 27 9.66 -26.25 11.39
C SER A 27 9.99 -25.85 9.95
N LEU A 28 9.66 -24.59 9.58
CA LEU A 28 9.74 -24.09 8.21
C LEU A 28 11.20 -23.88 7.79
N THR A 29 11.51 -24.25 6.56
CA THR A 29 12.74 -23.82 5.90
C THR A 29 12.61 -22.37 5.39
N ASN A 30 13.74 -21.70 5.13
CA ASN A 30 13.73 -20.36 4.53
C ASN A 30 12.96 -20.30 3.22
N GLN A 31 13.01 -21.36 2.41
CA GLN A 31 12.25 -21.48 1.17
C GLN A 31 10.75 -21.52 1.41
N GLN A 32 10.30 -22.27 2.41
CA GLN A 32 8.88 -22.34 2.78
C GLN A 32 8.37 -21.02 3.35
N ILE A 33 9.18 -20.31 4.14
CA ILE A 33 8.83 -18.94 4.57
C ILE A 33 8.71 -18.01 3.37
N ALA A 34 9.62 -18.12 2.40
CA ALA A 34 9.53 -17.33 1.16
C ALA A 34 8.24 -17.61 0.38
N LEU A 35 7.77 -18.87 0.33
CA LEU A 35 6.51 -19.24 -0.31
C LEU A 35 5.27 -18.64 0.37
N ILE A 36 5.30 -18.45 1.70
CA ILE A 36 4.23 -17.74 2.43
C ILE A 36 4.06 -16.29 1.93
N VAL A 37 5.12 -15.70 1.40
CA VAL A 37 5.08 -14.35 0.84
C VAL A 37 4.86 -14.37 -0.67
N ALA A 38 5.56 -15.25 -1.39
CA ALA A 38 5.59 -15.25 -2.85
C ALA A 38 4.24 -15.68 -3.46
N ILE A 39 3.62 -16.76 -2.97
CA ILE A 39 2.36 -17.28 -3.50
C ILE A 39 1.24 -16.23 -3.42
N PRO A 40 0.98 -15.58 -2.27
CA PRO A 40 -0.01 -14.52 -2.19
C PRO A 40 0.27 -13.35 -3.15
N SER A 41 1.55 -12.97 -3.32
CA SER A 41 1.93 -11.85 -4.20
C SER A 41 1.72 -12.17 -5.68
N ILE A 42 2.02 -13.41 -6.10
CA ILE A 42 1.74 -13.89 -7.47
C ILE A 42 0.23 -13.89 -7.73
N CYS A 43 -0.56 -14.41 -6.80
CA CYS A 43 -2.02 -14.38 -6.91
C CYS A 43 -2.54 -12.94 -7.00
N GLN A 44 -2.01 -12.04 -6.17
CA GLN A 44 -2.36 -10.63 -6.21
C GLN A 44 -2.10 -10.01 -7.59
N PHE A 45 -0.95 -10.28 -8.18
CA PHE A 45 -0.61 -9.81 -9.53
C PHE A 45 -1.58 -10.33 -10.57
N LEU A 46 -1.81 -11.65 -10.62
CA LEU A 46 -2.67 -12.28 -11.63
C LEU A 46 -4.11 -11.75 -11.59
N PHE A 47 -4.62 -11.41 -10.41
CA PHE A 47 -6.00 -10.97 -10.24
C PHE A 47 -6.19 -9.45 -10.14
N SER A 48 -5.13 -8.65 -10.15
CA SER A 48 -5.24 -7.19 -10.02
C SER A 48 -5.98 -6.54 -11.18
N VAL A 49 -5.66 -6.90 -12.42
CA VAL A 49 -6.34 -6.38 -13.61
C VAL A 49 -7.78 -6.90 -13.74
N PRO A 50 -8.05 -8.22 -13.60
CA PRO A 50 -9.43 -8.70 -13.50
C PRO A 50 -10.27 -8.02 -12.43
N ALA A 51 -9.70 -7.75 -11.26
CA ALA A 51 -10.42 -7.05 -10.18
C ALA A 51 -10.80 -5.60 -10.56
N GLY A 52 -9.89 -4.88 -11.23
CA GLY A 52 -10.16 -3.54 -11.75
C GLY A 52 -11.30 -3.52 -12.77
N PHE A 53 -11.25 -4.43 -13.74
CA PHE A 53 -12.30 -4.60 -14.74
C PHE A 53 -13.66 -4.99 -14.13
N LEU A 54 -13.63 -5.88 -13.16
CA LEU A 54 -14.83 -6.31 -12.45
C LEU A 54 -15.44 -5.17 -11.61
N SER A 55 -14.60 -4.29 -11.07
CA SER A 55 -15.02 -3.09 -10.35
C SER A 55 -15.88 -2.17 -11.21
N ASP A 56 -15.44 -1.93 -12.44
CA ASP A 56 -16.12 -1.02 -13.35
C ASP A 56 -17.45 -1.61 -13.87
N ARG A 57 -17.58 -2.95 -13.93
CA ARG A 57 -18.79 -3.64 -14.39
C ARG A 57 -19.81 -3.98 -13.32
N LEU A 58 -19.36 -4.51 -12.19
CA LEU A 58 -20.26 -5.02 -11.12
C LEU A 58 -20.62 -3.94 -10.11
N GLY A 59 -19.89 -2.85 -10.09
CA GLY A 59 -20.02 -1.76 -9.15
C GLY A 59 -19.28 -2.02 -7.81
N ALA A 60 -18.80 -0.94 -7.22
CA ALA A 60 -17.89 -0.98 -6.07
C ALA A 60 -18.47 -1.74 -4.86
N LYS A 61 -19.75 -1.53 -4.52
CA LYS A 61 -20.35 -2.11 -3.30
C LYS A 61 -20.35 -3.63 -3.31
N LYS A 62 -20.63 -4.27 -4.45
CA LYS A 62 -20.64 -5.75 -4.58
C LYS A 62 -19.23 -6.32 -4.39
N LEU A 63 -18.22 -5.69 -4.98
CA LEU A 63 -16.84 -6.15 -4.84
C LEU A 63 -16.28 -5.90 -3.44
N ILE A 64 -16.61 -4.79 -2.80
CA ILE A 64 -16.26 -4.55 -1.40
C ILE A 64 -16.91 -5.59 -0.49
N THR A 65 -18.17 -5.97 -0.74
CA THR A 65 -18.82 -7.08 -0.02
C THR A 65 -18.03 -8.38 -0.19
N LEU A 66 -17.70 -8.73 -1.43
CA LEU A 66 -16.93 -9.94 -1.73
C LEU A 66 -15.54 -9.91 -1.06
N SER A 67 -14.86 -8.76 -1.05
CA SER A 67 -13.56 -8.62 -0.39
C SER A 67 -13.64 -8.85 1.12
N ILE A 68 -14.67 -8.33 1.79
CA ILE A 68 -14.89 -8.55 3.23
C ILE A 68 -15.14 -10.04 3.53
N LEU A 69 -15.93 -10.71 2.71
CA LEU A 69 -16.19 -12.15 2.86
C LEU A 69 -14.92 -12.98 2.65
N ILE A 70 -14.11 -12.65 1.65
CA ILE A 70 -12.82 -13.30 1.41
C ILE A 70 -11.85 -13.04 2.58
N ALA A 71 -11.82 -11.82 3.13
CA ALA A 71 -11.01 -11.51 4.31
C ALA A 71 -11.43 -12.34 5.53
N ALA A 72 -12.74 -12.43 5.79
CA ALA A 72 -13.27 -13.24 6.87
C ALA A 72 -12.97 -14.74 6.68
N ALA A 73 -13.12 -15.26 5.46
CA ALA A 73 -12.75 -16.63 5.12
C ALA A 73 -11.25 -16.89 5.30
N GLY A 74 -10.39 -15.94 4.89
CA GLY A 74 -8.94 -16.01 5.11
C GLY A 74 -8.57 -16.00 6.59
N ALA A 75 -9.19 -15.14 7.39
CA ALA A 75 -8.98 -15.10 8.84
C ALA A 75 -9.48 -16.40 9.51
N PHE A 76 -10.66 -16.89 9.12
CA PHE A 76 -11.16 -18.17 9.61
C PHE A 76 -10.23 -19.33 9.26
N LEU A 77 -9.79 -19.44 7.99
CA LEU A 77 -8.85 -20.48 7.56
C LEU A 77 -7.51 -20.36 8.32
N GLY A 78 -7.05 -19.15 8.59
CA GLY A 78 -5.88 -18.90 9.44
C GLY A 78 -6.06 -19.45 10.86
N SER A 79 -7.26 -19.29 11.42
CA SER A 79 -7.57 -19.75 12.79
C SER A 79 -7.59 -21.27 12.94
N VAL A 80 -7.83 -22.00 11.87
CA VAL A 80 -7.88 -23.48 11.86
C VAL A 80 -6.69 -24.11 11.14
N SER A 81 -5.66 -23.32 10.80
CA SER A 81 -4.50 -23.80 10.05
C SER A 81 -3.66 -24.78 10.87
N VAL A 82 -3.56 -26.02 10.41
CA VAL A 82 -2.79 -27.11 11.08
C VAL A 82 -1.48 -27.41 10.37
N ASN A 83 -1.23 -26.84 9.19
CA ASN A 83 -0.01 -27.04 8.43
C ASN A 83 0.35 -25.79 7.60
N PRO A 84 1.58 -25.65 7.09
CA PRO A 84 2.03 -24.50 6.35
C PRO A 84 1.20 -24.17 5.10
N TRP A 85 0.70 -25.19 4.39
CA TRP A 85 -0.06 -24.98 3.15
C TRP A 85 -1.44 -24.38 3.41
N MET A 86 -2.10 -24.78 4.51
CA MET A 86 -3.35 -24.14 4.95
C MET A 86 -3.10 -22.67 5.32
N TYR A 87 -1.97 -22.39 5.99
CA TYR A 87 -1.61 -21.00 6.32
C TYR A 87 -1.29 -20.19 5.06
N ILE A 88 -0.60 -20.76 4.07
CA ILE A 88 -0.37 -20.12 2.76
C ILE A 88 -1.69 -19.81 2.08
N ALA A 89 -2.63 -20.75 2.07
CA ALA A 89 -3.97 -20.52 1.51
C ALA A 89 -4.72 -19.41 2.25
N ALA A 90 -4.71 -19.39 3.57
CA ALA A 90 -5.28 -18.31 4.40
C ALA A 90 -4.65 -16.96 4.07
N SER A 91 -3.31 -16.91 4.02
CA SER A 91 -2.55 -15.71 3.68
C SER A 91 -2.83 -15.23 2.24
N THR A 92 -3.05 -16.16 1.32
CA THR A 92 -3.45 -15.85 -0.07
C THR A 92 -4.83 -15.21 -0.12
N LEU A 93 -5.80 -15.73 0.61
CA LEU A 93 -7.13 -15.12 0.71
C LEU A 93 -7.07 -13.71 1.31
N LEU A 94 -6.29 -13.51 2.38
CA LEU A 94 -6.10 -12.21 3.01
C LEU A 94 -5.39 -11.20 2.10
N THR A 95 -4.48 -11.64 1.24
CA THR A 95 -3.84 -10.78 0.24
C THR A 95 -4.78 -10.52 -0.94
N PHE A 96 -5.50 -11.52 -1.39
CA PHE A 96 -6.45 -11.42 -2.49
C PHE A 96 -7.64 -10.50 -2.17
N ASN A 97 -8.11 -10.53 -0.93
CA ASN A 97 -9.09 -9.57 -0.43
C ASN A 97 -8.66 -8.13 -0.71
N SER A 98 -7.41 -7.79 -0.42
CA SER A 98 -6.85 -6.45 -0.66
C SER A 98 -6.87 -6.07 -2.14
N THR A 99 -6.58 -7.02 -3.04
CA THR A 99 -6.65 -6.83 -4.50
C THR A 99 -8.06 -6.49 -4.98
N ILE A 100 -9.07 -7.16 -4.44
CA ILE A 100 -10.48 -6.92 -4.78
C ILE A 100 -11.01 -5.64 -4.10
N TYR A 101 -10.48 -5.26 -2.93
CA TYR A 101 -10.94 -4.10 -2.16
C TYR A 101 -10.47 -2.77 -2.74
N HIS A 102 -9.17 -2.65 -3.05
CA HIS A 102 -8.56 -1.34 -3.33
C HIS A 102 -9.13 -0.64 -4.57
N PRO A 103 -9.17 -1.24 -5.78
CA PRO A 103 -9.66 -0.54 -6.95
C PRO A 103 -11.09 -0.04 -6.80
N PRO A 104 -12.09 -0.87 -6.39
CA PRO A 104 -13.45 -0.40 -6.25
C PRO A 104 -13.65 0.61 -5.12
N SER A 105 -12.92 0.49 -4.00
CA SER A 105 -13.07 1.42 -2.90
C SER A 105 -12.48 2.78 -3.21
N GLN A 106 -11.34 2.84 -3.90
CA GLN A 106 -10.72 4.08 -4.38
C GLN A 106 -11.59 4.74 -5.45
N SER A 107 -12.09 3.96 -6.43
CA SER A 107 -13.03 4.42 -7.43
C SER A 107 -14.31 4.98 -6.78
N TYR A 108 -14.90 4.25 -5.81
CA TYR A 108 -16.05 4.69 -5.06
C TYR A 108 -15.81 6.06 -4.39
N VAL A 109 -14.73 6.19 -3.61
CA VAL A 109 -14.41 7.46 -2.92
C VAL A 109 -14.20 8.58 -3.93
N SER A 110 -13.51 8.31 -5.05
CA SER A 110 -13.27 9.30 -6.10
C SER A 110 -14.55 9.75 -6.78
N ASN A 111 -15.53 8.86 -6.95
CA ASN A 111 -16.79 9.16 -7.65
C ASN A 111 -17.82 9.90 -6.78
N ILE A 112 -17.77 9.74 -5.46
CA ILE A 112 -18.69 10.44 -4.55
C ILE A 112 -18.18 11.80 -4.07
N THR A 113 -16.95 12.17 -4.42
CA THR A 113 -16.32 13.42 -3.99
C THR A 113 -16.11 14.37 -5.16
N SER A 114 -16.28 15.67 -4.88
CA SER A 114 -15.97 16.70 -5.87
C SER A 114 -14.50 16.64 -6.29
N PRO A 115 -14.14 17.09 -7.49
CA PRO A 115 -12.75 17.16 -7.92
C PRO A 115 -11.85 17.90 -6.93
N LYS A 116 -12.37 18.96 -6.31
CA LYS A 116 -11.67 19.80 -5.33
C LYS A 116 -11.36 19.04 -4.03
N ASP A 117 -12.29 18.22 -3.53
CA ASP A 117 -12.17 17.54 -2.24
C ASP A 117 -11.61 16.11 -2.36
N ARG A 118 -11.37 15.62 -3.58
CA ARG A 118 -10.98 14.23 -3.85
C ARG A 118 -9.70 13.81 -3.13
N SER A 119 -8.68 14.65 -3.17
CA SER A 119 -7.41 14.37 -2.48
C SER A 119 -7.58 14.25 -0.97
N ARG A 120 -8.41 15.12 -0.38
CA ARG A 120 -8.73 15.08 1.05
C ARG A 120 -9.48 13.79 1.41
N ALA A 121 -10.49 13.42 0.63
CA ALA A 121 -11.27 12.22 0.86
C ALA A 121 -10.44 10.94 0.73
N LEU A 122 -9.58 10.86 -0.28
CA LEU A 122 -8.65 9.74 -0.47
C LEU A 122 -7.58 9.70 0.63
N GLY A 123 -7.14 10.85 1.15
CA GLY A 123 -6.25 10.94 2.31
C GLY A 123 -6.87 10.36 3.58
N ILE A 124 -8.12 10.71 3.87
CA ILE A 124 -8.88 10.16 5.01
C ILE A 124 -9.12 8.65 4.81
N TRP A 125 -9.47 8.24 3.60
CA TRP A 125 -9.63 6.82 3.28
C TRP A 125 -8.32 6.04 3.49
N HIS A 126 -7.18 6.58 3.05
CA HIS A 126 -5.86 5.95 3.24
C HIS A 126 -5.46 5.86 4.71
N ALA A 127 -5.81 6.85 5.54
CA ALA A 127 -5.57 6.79 6.99
C ALA A 127 -6.25 5.57 7.64
N GLY A 128 -7.43 5.15 7.14
CA GLY A 128 -8.06 3.91 7.55
C GLY A 128 -7.19 2.69 7.28
N GLY A 129 -6.60 2.60 6.09
CA GLY A 129 -5.68 1.53 5.74
C GLY A 129 -4.44 1.49 6.64
N THR A 130 -3.78 2.63 6.86
CA THR A 130 -2.62 2.71 7.74
C THR A 130 -2.96 2.37 9.19
N THR A 131 -4.15 2.73 9.66
CA THR A 131 -4.65 2.29 10.98
C THR A 131 -4.77 0.76 11.04
N GLY A 132 -5.35 0.12 10.04
CA GLY A 132 -5.43 -1.34 9.95
C GLY A 132 -4.06 -2.01 9.91
N MET A 133 -3.12 -1.44 9.16
CA MET A 133 -1.74 -1.93 9.10
C MET A 133 -1.03 -1.86 10.46
N ALA A 134 -1.38 -0.94 11.33
CA ALA A 134 -0.87 -0.87 12.70
C ALA A 134 -1.63 -1.82 13.65
N LEU A 135 -2.96 -1.92 13.53
CA LEU A 135 -3.80 -2.74 14.39
C LEU A 135 -3.47 -4.24 14.30
N GLY A 136 -3.11 -4.74 13.11
CA GLY A 136 -2.75 -6.15 12.92
C GLY A 136 -1.58 -6.57 13.84
N PRO A 137 -0.37 -6.02 13.64
CA PRO A 137 0.78 -6.30 14.51
C PRO A 137 0.53 -6.00 15.98
N LEU A 138 -0.15 -4.89 16.32
CA LEU A 138 -0.48 -4.54 17.69
C LEU A 138 -1.41 -5.57 18.34
N SER A 139 -2.37 -6.12 17.60
CA SER A 139 -3.22 -7.19 18.14
C SER A 139 -2.44 -8.44 18.49
N ILE A 140 -1.43 -8.82 17.71
CA ILE A 140 -0.51 -9.91 18.05
C ILE A 140 0.24 -9.57 19.35
N THR A 141 0.85 -8.39 19.43
CA THR A 141 1.62 -7.98 20.62
C THR A 141 0.75 -7.97 21.87
N ILE A 142 -0.45 -7.43 21.80
CA ILE A 142 -1.36 -7.31 22.96
C ILE A 142 -1.98 -8.67 23.30
N LEU A 143 -2.57 -9.36 22.34
CA LEU A 143 -3.32 -10.58 22.63
C LEU A 143 -2.41 -11.77 22.94
N MET A 144 -1.25 -11.90 22.29
CA MET A 144 -0.26 -12.92 22.66
C MET A 144 0.53 -12.52 23.92
N GLY A 145 0.98 -11.27 24.01
CA GLY A 145 1.87 -10.83 25.09
C GLY A 145 1.18 -10.67 26.44
N PHE A 146 -0.03 -10.09 26.48
CA PHE A 146 -0.74 -9.82 27.74
C PHE A 146 -1.84 -10.84 28.06
N PHE A 147 -2.50 -11.39 27.03
CA PHE A 147 -3.63 -12.30 27.19
C PHE A 147 -3.27 -13.77 26.88
N ALA A 148 -2.03 -14.06 26.54
CA ALA A 148 -1.52 -15.39 26.23
C ALA A 148 -2.34 -16.14 25.13
N PHE A 149 -2.96 -15.42 24.20
CA PHE A 149 -3.66 -16.01 23.08
C PHE A 149 -2.67 -16.70 22.16
N GLN A 150 -3.07 -17.84 21.61
CA GLN A 150 -2.35 -18.44 20.50
C GLN A 150 -2.64 -17.65 19.20
N TRP A 151 -1.71 -17.64 18.26
CA TRP A 151 -1.86 -16.90 17.01
C TRP A 151 -3.12 -17.30 16.20
N ARG A 152 -3.56 -18.57 16.28
CA ARG A 152 -4.80 -19.05 15.68
C ARG A 152 -6.03 -18.38 16.29
N GLN A 153 -6.05 -18.23 17.60
CA GLN A 153 -7.13 -17.56 18.31
C GLN A 153 -7.24 -16.09 17.91
N ILE A 154 -6.10 -15.45 17.61
CA ILE A 154 -6.08 -14.05 17.16
C ILE A 154 -6.66 -13.94 15.74
N TYR A 155 -6.34 -14.86 14.82
CA TYR A 155 -7.02 -14.92 13.53
C TYR A 155 -8.52 -15.14 13.69
N GLY A 156 -8.94 -16.07 14.57
CA GLY A 156 -10.34 -16.30 14.90
C GLY A 156 -11.04 -15.07 15.48
N PHE A 157 -10.37 -14.34 16.37
CA PHE A 157 -10.85 -13.07 16.90
C PHE A 157 -11.16 -12.06 15.79
N TRP A 158 -10.31 -11.93 14.78
CA TRP A 158 -10.48 -10.98 13.68
C TRP A 158 -11.63 -11.32 12.72
N VAL A 159 -12.15 -12.55 12.71
CA VAL A 159 -13.30 -12.93 11.87
C VAL A 159 -14.51 -12.03 12.14
N LEU A 160 -14.86 -11.86 13.42
CA LEU A 160 -16.03 -11.06 13.79
C LEU A 160 -15.86 -9.56 13.46
N PRO A 161 -14.79 -8.86 13.85
CA PRO A 161 -14.55 -7.48 13.42
C PRO A 161 -14.61 -7.29 11.90
N ILE A 162 -14.02 -8.20 11.12
CA ILE A 162 -14.07 -8.13 9.65
C ILE A 162 -15.50 -8.21 9.15
N LEU A 163 -16.30 -9.16 9.66
CA LEU A 163 -17.73 -9.30 9.28
C LEU A 163 -18.56 -8.08 9.70
N LEU A 164 -18.23 -7.40 10.80
CA LEU A 164 -18.85 -6.12 11.14
C LEU A 164 -18.62 -5.04 10.07
N GLY A 165 -17.60 -5.21 9.22
CA GLY A 165 -17.42 -4.40 8.01
C GLY A 165 -18.60 -4.48 7.04
N LEU A 166 -19.33 -5.60 6.98
CA LEU A 166 -20.58 -5.71 6.19
C LEU A 166 -21.68 -4.82 6.74
N VAL A 167 -21.80 -4.74 8.07
CA VAL A 167 -22.74 -3.84 8.73
C VAL A 167 -22.40 -2.38 8.40
N ALA A 168 -21.11 -2.02 8.49
CA ALA A 168 -20.66 -0.69 8.10
C ALA A 168 -20.95 -0.41 6.60
N LEU A 169 -20.78 -1.41 5.74
CA LEU A 169 -21.03 -1.29 4.29
C LEU A 169 -22.53 -1.16 3.98
N TYR A 170 -23.42 -1.73 4.81
CA TYR A 170 -24.86 -1.57 4.65
C TYR A 170 -25.28 -0.09 4.67
N PHE A 171 -24.67 0.70 5.57
CA PHE A 171 -24.94 2.14 5.68
C PHE A 171 -24.24 2.99 4.60
N VAL A 172 -23.37 2.39 3.78
CA VAL A 172 -22.74 3.08 2.65
C VAL A 172 -23.73 3.12 1.50
N LYS A 173 -24.15 4.32 1.10
CA LYS A 173 -25.09 4.52 -0.01
C LYS A 173 -24.45 4.15 -1.35
N PRO A 174 -25.24 3.74 -2.36
CA PRO A 174 -24.73 3.57 -3.73
C PRO A 174 -24.16 4.89 -4.28
N PRO A 175 -23.13 4.84 -5.15
CA PRO A 175 -22.56 6.06 -5.73
C PRO A 175 -23.59 6.95 -6.44
N ALA A 176 -24.55 6.35 -7.14
CA ALA A 176 -25.62 7.07 -7.85
C ALA A 176 -26.46 8.00 -6.96
N GLU A 177 -26.55 7.72 -5.64
CA GLU A 177 -27.31 8.54 -4.69
C GLU A 177 -26.47 9.64 -4.03
N MET A 178 -25.13 9.60 -4.18
CA MET A 178 -24.20 10.46 -3.48
C MET A 178 -23.26 11.25 -4.39
N VAL A 179 -23.34 11.06 -5.70
CA VAL A 179 -22.45 11.76 -6.64
C VAL A 179 -22.72 13.24 -6.58
N SER A 180 -21.70 14.06 -6.32
CA SER A 180 -21.83 15.51 -6.35
C SER A 180 -22.19 15.97 -7.76
N LYS A 181 -22.88 17.14 -7.90
CA LYS A 181 -23.21 17.69 -9.22
C LYS A 181 -21.97 17.90 -10.07
N GLU A 182 -20.88 18.39 -9.46
CA GLU A 182 -19.59 18.58 -10.15
C GLU A 182 -18.97 17.23 -10.60
N ALA A 183 -19.16 16.16 -9.84
CA ALA A 183 -18.70 14.84 -10.25
C ALA A 183 -19.57 14.24 -11.35
N VAL A 184 -20.86 14.61 -11.43
CA VAL A 184 -21.75 14.26 -12.57
C VAL A 184 -21.36 15.06 -13.82
N GLU A 185 -21.05 16.34 -13.67
CA GLU A 185 -20.57 17.18 -14.77
C GLU A 185 -19.25 16.63 -15.31
N GLU A 186 -18.25 16.34 -14.44
CA GLU A 186 -17.00 15.67 -14.83
C GLU A 186 -17.25 14.31 -15.53
N TRP A 187 -18.29 13.57 -15.11
CA TRP A 187 -18.67 12.31 -15.73
C TRP A 187 -19.30 12.50 -17.11
N ASN A 188 -20.11 13.56 -17.26
CA ASN A 188 -20.83 13.86 -18.51
C ASN A 188 -19.95 14.65 -19.50
N GLU A 189 -19.14 15.57 -18.99
CA GLU A 189 -18.17 16.33 -19.78
C GLU A 189 -17.00 15.50 -20.28
N GLY A 190 -16.93 14.23 -19.96
CA GLY A 190 -15.97 13.14 -20.24
C GLY A 190 -14.92 13.30 -21.33
N ASP A 191 -14.74 14.49 -21.79
CA ASP A 191 -14.06 14.86 -23.01
C ASP A 191 -12.55 15.05 -22.86
N SER A 192 -12.03 15.04 -21.63
CA SER A 192 -10.58 15.23 -21.47
C SER A 192 -9.76 13.93 -21.46
N VAL A 193 -10.40 12.77 -21.22
CA VAL A 193 -9.73 11.46 -21.15
C VAL A 193 -10.53 10.37 -21.85
N ASP A 194 -10.38 10.29 -23.19
CA ASP A 194 -11.11 9.30 -24.03
C ASP A 194 -10.62 7.87 -23.81
N THR A 195 -9.34 7.68 -23.49
CA THR A 195 -8.73 6.37 -23.33
C THR A 195 -7.96 6.26 -22.03
N LEU A 196 -8.03 5.09 -21.39
CA LEU A 196 -7.31 4.83 -20.14
C LEU A 196 -5.80 4.97 -20.30
N LEU A 197 -5.23 4.45 -21.39
CA LEU A 197 -3.80 4.53 -21.68
C LEU A 197 -3.47 5.78 -22.51
N ASN A 198 -3.94 6.93 -22.07
CA ASN A 198 -3.52 8.21 -22.64
C ASN A 198 -2.06 8.54 -22.28
N ARG A 199 -1.47 9.51 -22.99
CA ARG A 199 -0.06 9.90 -22.80
C ARG A 199 0.27 10.23 -21.34
N ASN A 200 -0.55 11.00 -20.67
CA ASN A 200 -0.30 11.41 -19.29
C ASN A 200 -0.33 10.22 -18.32
N MET A 201 -1.30 9.31 -18.49
CA MET A 201 -1.40 8.07 -17.72
C MET A 201 -0.18 7.17 -17.94
N MET A 202 0.29 7.03 -19.19
CA MET A 202 1.50 6.23 -19.49
C MET A 202 2.74 6.79 -18.80
N PHE A 203 2.98 8.12 -18.85
CA PHE A 203 4.10 8.73 -18.14
C PHE A 203 3.95 8.63 -16.61
N TYR A 204 2.73 8.73 -16.10
CA TYR A 204 2.44 8.54 -14.68
C TYR A 204 2.75 7.12 -14.22
N LEU A 205 2.30 6.11 -14.97
CA LEU A 205 2.60 4.70 -14.69
C LEU A 205 4.09 4.39 -14.82
N LEU A 206 4.77 4.92 -15.86
CA LEU A 206 6.21 4.77 -16.03
C LEU A 206 6.99 5.39 -14.86
N SER A 207 6.64 6.61 -14.45
CA SER A 207 7.21 7.23 -13.26
C SER A 207 6.99 6.36 -12.02
N GLY A 208 5.77 5.83 -11.85
CA GLY A 208 5.43 4.90 -10.77
C GLY A 208 6.30 3.66 -10.79
N ALA A 209 6.47 3.04 -11.96
CA ALA A 209 7.29 1.85 -12.17
C ALA A 209 8.77 2.08 -11.79
N ILE A 210 9.36 3.19 -12.28
CA ILE A 210 10.75 3.57 -11.97
C ILE A 210 10.92 3.76 -10.45
N ARG A 211 10.02 4.48 -9.80
CA ARG A 211 10.08 4.73 -8.36
C ARG A 211 9.88 3.45 -7.53
N ARG A 212 8.98 2.54 -7.95
CA ARG A 212 8.78 1.24 -7.31
C ARG A 212 9.98 0.31 -7.51
N PHE A 213 10.66 0.40 -8.64
CA PHE A 213 11.93 -0.30 -8.84
C PHE A 213 12.99 0.15 -7.81
N GLY A 214 13.19 1.46 -7.63
CA GLY A 214 14.07 1.98 -6.57
C GLY A 214 13.64 1.52 -5.17
N GLY A 215 12.35 1.58 -4.85
CA GLY A 215 11.81 1.07 -3.58
C GLY A 215 12.06 -0.42 -3.36
N GLY A 216 11.95 -1.22 -4.41
CA GLY A 216 12.20 -2.66 -4.38
C GLY A 216 13.67 -3.00 -4.08
N LEU A 217 14.61 -2.22 -4.61
CA LEU A 217 16.03 -2.40 -4.31
C LEU A 217 16.31 -2.31 -2.81
N THR A 218 15.67 -1.39 -2.10
CA THR A 218 15.92 -1.15 -0.67
C THR A 218 15.03 -1.95 0.27
N ALA A 219 13.88 -2.45 -0.18
CA ALA A 219 12.82 -3.00 0.67
C ALA A 219 13.31 -4.11 1.63
N VAL A 220 14.19 -4.99 1.16
CA VAL A 220 14.74 -6.10 1.94
C VAL A 220 16.06 -5.69 2.62
N PHE A 221 16.92 -5.01 1.87
CA PHE A 221 18.32 -4.82 2.27
C PHE A 221 18.56 -3.66 3.24
N LEU A 222 17.59 -2.76 3.43
CA LEU A 222 17.71 -1.66 4.39
C LEU A 222 17.94 -2.18 5.82
N THR A 223 17.08 -3.07 6.29
CA THR A 223 17.18 -3.60 7.66
C THR A 223 18.42 -4.47 7.85
N ILE A 224 18.81 -5.22 6.84
CA ILE A 224 20.03 -6.04 6.83
C ILE A 224 21.26 -5.14 6.91
N TRP A 225 21.32 -4.10 6.10
CA TRP A 225 22.41 -3.12 6.11
C TRP A 225 22.52 -2.39 7.45
N LEU A 226 21.40 -1.94 8.01
CA LEU A 226 21.38 -1.29 9.33
C LEU A 226 21.92 -2.23 10.41
N SER A 227 21.51 -3.50 10.41
CA SER A 227 21.97 -4.48 11.38
C SER A 227 23.44 -4.86 11.16
N LYS A 228 23.80 -5.32 9.96
CA LYS A 228 25.13 -5.90 9.67
C LYS A 228 26.22 -4.85 9.48
N SER A 229 25.90 -3.73 8.82
CA SER A 229 26.91 -2.74 8.42
C SER A 229 26.93 -1.52 9.32
N GLN A 230 25.80 -1.18 9.98
CA GLN A 230 25.69 -0.02 10.87
C GLN A 230 25.60 -0.39 12.34
N GLY A 231 25.53 -1.69 12.67
CA GLY A 231 25.49 -2.19 14.05
C GLY A 231 24.18 -1.89 14.80
N TRP A 232 23.08 -1.62 14.07
CA TRP A 232 21.80 -1.34 14.73
C TRP A 232 21.21 -2.59 15.36
N THR A 233 20.68 -2.43 16.57
CA THR A 233 19.94 -3.50 17.25
C THR A 233 18.57 -3.70 16.58
N ILE A 234 18.02 -4.91 16.74
CA ILE A 234 16.67 -5.25 16.27
C ILE A 234 15.64 -4.31 16.87
N THR A 235 15.81 -3.90 18.13
CA THR A 235 14.94 -2.94 18.83
C THR A 235 14.95 -1.58 18.15
N GLN A 236 16.12 -1.05 17.79
CA GLN A 236 16.25 0.24 17.09
C GLN A 236 15.58 0.20 15.70
N ILE A 237 15.79 -0.88 14.96
CA ILE A 237 15.15 -1.10 13.66
C ILE A 237 13.62 -1.20 13.83
N GLY A 238 13.16 -1.95 14.82
CA GLY A 238 11.74 -2.12 15.13
C GLY A 238 11.04 -0.79 15.49
N ILE A 239 11.67 0.03 16.33
CA ILE A 239 11.17 1.37 16.70
C ILE A 239 11.08 2.24 15.42
N MET A 240 12.11 2.26 14.60
CA MET A 240 12.13 3.03 13.35
C MET A 240 10.98 2.64 12.44
N MET A 241 10.79 1.35 12.21
CA MET A 241 9.71 0.82 11.37
C MET A 241 8.33 1.11 11.96
N GLY A 242 8.16 0.91 13.27
CA GLY A 242 6.91 1.16 13.98
C GLY A 242 6.49 2.64 13.93
N VAL A 243 7.40 3.54 14.28
CA VAL A 243 7.14 4.98 14.24
C VAL A 243 6.82 5.44 12.82
N SER A 244 7.56 4.92 11.81
CA SER A 244 7.30 5.27 10.41
C SER A 244 5.90 4.84 9.94
N SER A 245 5.37 3.73 10.44
CA SER A 245 4.02 3.26 10.10
C SER A 245 2.92 4.11 10.75
N LEU A 246 3.11 4.52 12.01
CA LEU A 246 2.16 5.36 12.73
C LEU A 246 2.03 6.77 12.13
N MET A 247 3.10 7.29 11.50
CA MET A 247 3.06 8.61 10.83
C MET A 247 1.96 8.70 9.77
N GLY A 248 1.57 7.59 9.16
CA GLY A 248 0.54 7.56 8.12
C GLY A 248 -0.84 8.00 8.61
N ILE A 249 -1.14 7.84 9.90
CA ILE A 249 -2.42 8.24 10.48
C ILE A 249 -2.63 9.76 10.37
N VAL A 250 -1.56 10.53 10.58
CA VAL A 250 -1.60 12.00 10.52
C VAL A 250 -1.19 12.52 9.14
N ALA A 251 -0.11 11.99 8.57
CA ALA A 251 0.45 12.50 7.33
C ALA A 251 -0.50 12.32 6.13
N SER A 252 -1.29 11.24 6.09
CA SER A 252 -2.15 10.98 4.94
C SER A 252 -3.34 11.95 4.85
N PRO A 253 -4.15 12.19 5.90
CA PRO A 253 -5.20 13.21 5.85
C PRO A 253 -4.65 14.62 5.59
N LEU A 254 -3.54 14.98 6.26
CA LEU A 254 -2.88 16.26 6.06
C LEU A 254 -2.42 16.42 4.61
N GLY A 255 -1.82 15.36 4.04
CA GLY A 255 -1.38 15.35 2.65
C GLY A 255 -2.53 15.54 1.66
N GLY A 256 -3.69 14.92 1.94
CA GLY A 256 -4.90 15.09 1.13
C GLY A 256 -5.43 16.52 1.16
N GLU A 257 -5.48 17.14 2.34
CA GLU A 257 -5.90 18.54 2.51
C GLU A 257 -4.95 19.52 1.77
N LEU A 258 -3.64 19.33 1.94
CA LEU A 258 -2.66 20.19 1.31
C LEU A 258 -2.60 19.98 -0.22
N ALA A 259 -2.80 18.75 -0.70
CA ALA A 259 -2.88 18.46 -2.13
C ALA A 259 -4.08 19.16 -2.78
N SER A 260 -5.24 19.20 -2.10
CA SER A 260 -6.43 19.90 -2.62
C SER A 260 -6.24 21.42 -2.71
N ARG A 261 -5.39 22.01 -1.85
CA ARG A 261 -5.09 23.43 -1.83
C ARG A 261 -4.02 23.88 -2.82
N PHE A 262 -2.94 23.08 -2.94
CA PHE A 262 -1.77 23.44 -3.73
C PHE A 262 -1.76 22.80 -5.14
N GLY A 263 -2.73 21.95 -5.45
CA GLY A 263 -2.80 21.16 -6.68
C GLY A 263 -2.03 19.85 -6.58
N GLU A 264 -2.64 18.77 -7.02
CA GLU A 264 -2.17 17.40 -6.77
C GLU A 264 -0.79 17.13 -7.38
N LYS A 265 -0.55 17.53 -8.62
CA LYS A 265 0.74 17.31 -9.29
C LYS A 265 1.86 18.06 -8.58
N ARG A 266 1.65 19.36 -8.30
CA ARG A 266 2.67 20.19 -7.61
C ARG A 266 2.98 19.64 -6.23
N TRP A 267 1.92 19.28 -5.48
CA TRP A 267 2.06 18.69 -4.15
C TRP A 267 2.80 17.35 -4.18
N LEU A 268 2.42 16.44 -5.09
CA LEU A 268 3.08 15.14 -5.23
C LEU A 268 4.56 15.29 -5.59
N VAL A 269 4.89 16.15 -6.55
CA VAL A 269 6.28 16.40 -6.96
C VAL A 269 7.09 16.99 -5.80
N GLY A 270 6.56 17.99 -5.10
CA GLY A 270 7.23 18.62 -3.96
C GLY A 270 7.49 17.65 -2.80
N THR A 271 6.49 16.86 -2.44
CA THR A 271 6.62 15.86 -1.36
C THR A 271 7.55 14.71 -1.73
N LEU A 272 7.53 14.24 -2.98
CA LEU A 272 8.46 13.24 -3.46
C LEU A 272 9.90 13.78 -3.51
N PHE A 273 10.09 15.02 -3.96
CA PHE A 273 11.41 15.66 -3.96
C PHE A 273 11.97 15.74 -2.53
N ALA A 274 11.17 16.24 -1.57
CA ALA A 274 11.57 16.28 -0.17
C ALA A 274 11.86 14.88 0.39
N SER A 275 11.01 13.90 0.09
CA SER A 275 11.21 12.50 0.48
C SER A 275 12.53 11.92 -0.03
N TYR A 276 12.84 12.11 -1.32
CA TYR A 276 14.05 11.55 -1.93
C TYR A 276 15.32 12.27 -1.50
N THR A 277 15.23 13.57 -1.26
CA THR A 277 16.33 14.34 -0.65
C THR A 277 16.61 13.85 0.77
N CYS A 278 15.58 13.64 1.59
CA CYS A 278 15.74 13.06 2.92
C CYS A 278 16.34 11.64 2.86
N PHE A 279 15.90 10.80 1.91
CA PHE A 279 16.50 9.48 1.70
C PHE A 279 17.99 9.56 1.38
N MET A 280 18.38 10.43 0.46
CA MET A 280 19.78 10.66 0.11
C MET A 280 20.60 11.15 1.32
N LEU A 281 20.07 12.10 2.10
CA LEU A 281 20.73 12.58 3.31
C LEU A 281 20.88 11.49 4.38
N ALA A 282 19.85 10.63 4.55
CA ALA A 282 19.92 9.50 5.46
C ALA A 282 21.07 8.55 5.14
N ILE A 283 21.31 8.29 3.86
CA ILE A 283 22.37 7.37 3.43
C ILE A 283 23.78 7.98 3.59
N VAL A 284 23.92 9.29 3.30
CA VAL A 284 25.20 9.99 3.35
C VAL A 284 25.65 10.25 4.79
N LEU A 285 24.69 10.59 5.68
CA LEU A 285 24.97 10.88 7.08
C LEU A 285 24.98 9.60 7.90
N LYS A 286 26.17 9.11 8.22
CA LYS A 286 26.43 7.82 8.88
C LYS A 286 26.06 7.79 10.38
N SER A 287 25.59 8.87 10.99
CA SER A 287 25.19 8.91 12.39
C SER A 287 23.78 8.31 12.59
N PHE A 288 23.62 7.50 13.66
CA PHE A 288 22.34 6.90 14.04
C PHE A 288 21.19 7.92 14.09
N TRP A 289 21.39 9.03 14.79
CA TRP A 289 20.33 10.03 14.99
C TRP A 289 19.97 10.77 13.69
N PHE A 290 20.96 11.11 12.88
CA PHE A 290 20.71 11.74 11.59
C PHE A 290 20.03 10.77 10.60
N PHE A 291 20.47 9.51 10.58
CA PHE A 291 19.80 8.50 9.76
C PHE A 291 18.34 8.34 10.17
N MET A 292 18.07 8.17 11.48
CA MET A 292 16.72 8.04 12.03
C MET A 292 15.86 9.24 11.64
N LEU A 293 16.35 10.45 11.87
CA LEU A 293 15.64 11.70 11.55
C LEU A 293 15.27 11.78 10.07
N PHE A 294 16.24 11.62 9.18
CA PHE A 294 16.02 11.75 7.75
C PHE A 294 15.23 10.59 7.16
N TYR A 295 15.36 9.39 7.68
CA TYR A 295 14.53 8.26 7.29
C TYR A 295 13.05 8.49 7.67
N LEU A 296 12.79 8.93 8.89
CA LEU A 296 11.44 9.25 9.33
C LEU A 296 10.85 10.41 8.51
N ALA A 297 11.63 11.46 8.25
CA ALA A 297 11.23 12.55 7.37
C ALA A 297 10.93 12.06 5.95
N GLN A 298 11.76 11.19 5.39
CA GLN A 298 11.53 10.53 4.09
C GLN A 298 10.19 9.79 4.07
N ARG A 299 9.90 9.01 5.10
CA ARG A 299 8.63 8.28 5.23
C ARG A 299 7.44 9.23 5.35
N PHE A 300 7.57 10.25 6.19
CA PHE A 300 6.54 11.28 6.38
C PHE A 300 6.19 11.99 5.07
N PHE A 301 7.18 12.54 4.36
CA PHE A 301 6.96 13.21 3.07
C PHE A 301 6.42 12.26 2.00
N GLY A 302 6.89 11.00 1.97
CA GLY A 302 6.38 9.98 1.06
C GLY A 302 4.89 9.71 1.26
N ILE A 303 4.46 9.55 2.50
CA ILE A 303 3.05 9.32 2.86
C ILE A 303 2.22 10.58 2.60
N LEU A 304 2.76 11.76 2.88
CA LEU A 304 2.10 13.05 2.65
C LEU A 304 1.73 13.27 1.16
N GLY A 305 2.50 12.69 0.25
CA GLY A 305 2.23 12.73 -1.19
C GLY A 305 1.23 11.67 -1.69
N MET A 306 0.96 10.61 -0.94
CA MET A 306 0.14 9.48 -1.43
C MET A 306 -1.27 9.86 -1.88
N PRO A 307 -2.05 10.68 -1.13
CA PRO A 307 -3.39 11.08 -1.57
C PRO A 307 -3.41 11.83 -2.91
N ALA A 308 -2.41 12.69 -3.12
CA ALA A 308 -2.22 13.39 -4.40
C ALA A 308 -1.98 12.42 -5.55
N GLY A 309 -1.14 11.39 -5.34
CA GLY A 309 -0.93 10.32 -6.31
C GLY A 309 -2.21 9.56 -6.65
N MET A 310 -3.01 9.21 -5.64
CA MET A 310 -4.30 8.55 -5.85
C MET A 310 -5.26 9.45 -6.65
N THR A 311 -5.33 10.74 -6.33
CA THR A 311 -6.16 11.69 -7.07
C THR A 311 -5.68 11.85 -8.52
N MET A 312 -4.37 11.89 -8.75
CA MET A 312 -3.83 11.88 -10.11
C MET A 312 -4.25 10.63 -10.89
N THR A 313 -4.18 9.43 -10.28
CA THR A 313 -4.69 8.20 -10.92
C THR A 313 -6.16 8.36 -11.31
N SER A 314 -6.99 8.90 -10.40
CA SER A 314 -8.41 9.13 -10.67
C SER A 314 -8.65 10.14 -11.80
N ARG A 315 -7.91 11.26 -11.84
CA ARG A 315 -8.03 12.30 -12.86
C ARG A 315 -7.50 11.87 -14.24
N LEU A 316 -6.48 11.02 -14.27
CA LEU A 316 -5.89 10.50 -15.51
C LEU A 316 -6.67 9.31 -16.08
N SER A 317 -7.63 8.77 -15.34
CA SER A 317 -8.50 7.68 -15.78
C SER A 317 -9.86 8.22 -16.22
N PRO A 318 -10.45 7.69 -17.32
CA PRO A 318 -11.84 7.98 -17.64
C PRO A 318 -12.74 7.66 -16.44
N PRO A 319 -13.79 8.45 -16.14
CA PRO A 319 -14.65 8.25 -14.97
C PRO A 319 -15.20 6.83 -14.86
N LYS A 320 -15.57 6.22 -16.00
CA LYS A 320 -16.10 4.85 -16.09
C LYS A 320 -15.03 3.74 -15.92
N GLN A 321 -13.74 4.09 -15.98
CA GLN A 321 -12.61 3.15 -15.91
C GLN A 321 -11.63 3.45 -14.75
N ARG A 322 -12.08 4.20 -13.74
CA ARG A 322 -11.24 4.55 -12.57
C ARG A 322 -10.76 3.31 -11.81
N GLY A 323 -11.61 2.29 -11.67
CA GLY A 323 -11.23 1.02 -11.06
C GLY A 323 -10.06 0.35 -11.77
N MET A 324 -10.09 0.32 -13.11
CA MET A 324 -8.99 -0.18 -13.93
C MET A 324 -7.74 0.71 -13.79
N GLY A 325 -7.90 2.03 -13.77
CA GLY A 325 -6.80 2.97 -13.56
C GLY A 325 -6.06 2.71 -12.24
N PHE A 326 -6.77 2.51 -11.15
CA PHE A 326 -6.19 2.15 -9.85
C PHE A 326 -5.53 0.76 -9.88
N ALA A 327 -6.13 -0.23 -10.56
CA ALA A 327 -5.54 -1.54 -10.72
C ALA A 327 -4.21 -1.47 -11.48
N LEU A 328 -4.15 -0.77 -12.61
CA LEU A 328 -2.92 -0.59 -13.38
C LEU A 328 -1.83 0.15 -12.59
N SER A 329 -2.19 1.15 -11.79
CA SER A 329 -1.23 1.88 -10.94
C SER A 329 -0.60 1.02 -9.84
N SER A 330 -1.21 -0.13 -9.51
CA SER A 330 -0.72 -1.07 -8.49
C SER A 330 0.24 -2.12 -9.07
N ILE A 331 0.19 -2.40 -10.36
CA ILE A 331 1.02 -3.44 -11.01
C ILE A 331 2.52 -3.27 -10.70
N PRO A 332 3.11 -2.06 -10.77
CA PRO A 332 4.53 -1.90 -10.49
C PRO A 332 4.95 -2.36 -9.08
N GLU A 333 4.06 -2.24 -8.10
CA GLU A 333 4.32 -2.72 -6.75
C GLU A 333 4.38 -4.25 -6.68
N MET A 334 3.53 -4.93 -7.43
CA MET A 334 3.39 -6.38 -7.41
C MET A 334 4.44 -7.12 -8.23
N VAL A 335 4.96 -6.49 -9.29
CA VAL A 335 5.89 -7.13 -10.23
C VAL A 335 7.27 -6.51 -10.13
N ILE A 336 7.36 -5.19 -10.22
CA ILE A 336 8.65 -4.50 -10.35
C ILE A 336 9.43 -4.50 -9.04
N MET A 337 8.75 -4.32 -7.89
CA MET A 337 9.43 -4.36 -6.59
C MET A 337 10.09 -5.71 -6.28
N PRO A 338 9.43 -6.88 -6.43
CA PRO A 338 10.09 -8.17 -6.24
C PRO A 338 11.28 -8.39 -7.18
N LEU A 339 11.14 -8.04 -8.47
CA LEU A 339 12.25 -8.14 -9.43
C LEU A 339 13.44 -7.25 -9.04
N ALA A 340 13.18 -6.03 -8.62
CA ALA A 340 14.22 -5.13 -8.13
C ALA A 340 14.93 -5.70 -6.89
N SER A 341 14.20 -6.36 -5.98
CA SER A 341 14.81 -7.00 -4.80
C SER A 341 15.75 -8.15 -5.19
N MET A 342 15.46 -8.90 -6.25
CA MET A 342 16.37 -9.93 -6.76
C MET A 342 17.66 -9.31 -7.33
N ILE A 343 17.53 -8.20 -8.07
CA ILE A 343 18.70 -7.44 -8.57
C ILE A 343 19.52 -6.89 -7.41
N ALA A 344 18.86 -6.37 -6.37
CA ALA A 344 19.53 -5.87 -5.18
C ALA A 344 20.30 -6.96 -4.44
N ALA A 345 19.79 -8.21 -4.41
CA ALA A 345 20.51 -9.35 -3.84
C ALA A 345 21.84 -9.57 -4.57
N TYR A 346 21.81 -9.58 -5.91
CA TYR A 346 23.03 -9.69 -6.71
C TYR A 346 24.02 -8.54 -6.42
N ILE A 347 23.54 -7.30 -6.37
CA ILE A 347 24.39 -6.15 -6.03
C ILE A 347 24.99 -6.30 -4.63
N ALA A 348 24.18 -6.76 -3.64
CA ALA A 348 24.64 -6.97 -2.27
C ALA A 348 25.78 -8.00 -2.18
N ASP A 349 25.67 -9.11 -2.92
CA ASP A 349 26.63 -10.20 -2.90
C ASP A 349 27.98 -9.81 -3.53
N TYR A 350 27.97 -9.06 -4.63
CA TYR A 350 29.17 -8.73 -5.39
C TYR A 350 29.78 -7.35 -5.08
N TYR A 351 28.95 -6.38 -4.68
CA TYR A 351 29.35 -4.98 -4.50
C TYR A 351 29.04 -4.42 -3.11
N GLY A 352 28.38 -5.21 -2.26
CA GLY A 352 27.93 -4.80 -0.93
C GLY A 352 26.64 -3.97 -0.97
N TYR A 353 26.19 -3.55 0.22
CA TYR A 353 24.86 -2.92 0.38
C TYR A 353 24.81 -1.45 -0.04
N TYR A 354 25.90 -0.69 0.13
CA TYR A 354 25.91 0.76 -0.10
C TYR A 354 25.55 1.17 -1.54
N PRO A 355 26.05 0.51 -2.59
CA PRO A 355 25.68 0.81 -3.97
C PRO A 355 24.18 0.69 -4.25
N ILE A 356 23.44 -0.19 -3.53
CA ILE A 356 21.99 -0.35 -3.66
C ILE A 356 21.29 0.98 -3.33
N PHE A 357 21.70 1.63 -2.25
CA PHE A 357 21.06 2.86 -1.78
C PHE A 357 21.39 4.05 -2.68
N VAL A 358 22.62 4.12 -3.18
CA VAL A 358 23.03 5.15 -4.14
C VAL A 358 22.23 5.00 -5.44
N ALA A 359 22.13 3.78 -5.98
CA ALA A 359 21.33 3.49 -7.17
C ALA A 359 19.84 3.85 -6.92
N THR A 360 19.29 3.49 -5.75
CA THR A 360 17.91 3.85 -5.39
C THR A 360 17.70 5.35 -5.39
N ALA A 361 18.61 6.13 -4.79
CA ALA A 361 18.50 7.59 -4.78
C ALA A 361 18.47 8.16 -6.21
N ALA A 362 19.36 7.71 -7.08
CA ALA A 362 19.39 8.14 -8.49
C ALA A 362 18.08 7.77 -9.21
N ILE A 363 17.61 6.53 -9.06
CA ILE A 363 16.37 6.03 -9.68
C ILE A 363 15.14 6.82 -9.21
N TYR A 364 15.08 7.18 -7.94
CA TYR A 364 14.00 8.01 -7.42
C TYR A 364 13.91 9.37 -8.09
N PHE A 365 15.06 10.05 -8.30
CA PHE A 365 15.08 11.34 -9.00
C PHE A 365 14.77 11.20 -10.50
N VAL A 366 15.19 10.12 -11.15
CA VAL A 366 14.80 9.81 -12.53
C VAL A 366 13.28 9.63 -12.62
N GLY A 367 12.67 8.82 -11.73
CA GLY A 367 11.22 8.64 -11.68
C GLY A 367 10.47 9.95 -11.40
N LEU A 368 11.02 10.82 -10.56
CA LEU A 368 10.47 12.14 -10.29
C LEU A 368 10.55 13.06 -11.52
N ALA A 369 11.67 13.05 -12.24
CA ALA A 369 11.81 13.81 -13.48
C ALA A 369 10.82 13.37 -14.55
N VAL A 370 10.60 12.05 -14.71
CA VAL A 370 9.58 11.52 -15.62
C VAL A 370 8.17 12.00 -15.21
N LEU A 371 7.86 12.05 -13.92
CA LEU A 371 6.59 12.60 -13.43
C LEU A 371 6.46 14.09 -13.76
N GLN A 372 7.48 14.88 -13.43
CA GLN A 372 7.45 16.33 -13.58
C GLN A 372 7.30 16.77 -15.03
N PHE A 373 8.10 16.17 -15.93
CA PHE A 373 8.18 16.60 -17.33
C PHE A 373 7.29 15.80 -18.27
N GLY A 374 6.99 14.54 -17.95
CA GLY A 374 6.19 13.66 -18.79
C GLY A 374 4.68 13.88 -18.65
N VAL A 375 4.19 14.09 -17.42
CA VAL A 375 2.76 14.30 -17.14
C VAL A 375 2.44 15.78 -17.27
N LYS A 376 1.55 16.12 -18.18
CA LYS A 376 1.04 17.49 -18.37
C LYS A 376 -0.32 17.59 -17.69
N MET A 377 -0.38 18.26 -16.58
CA MET A 377 -1.59 18.66 -15.84
C MET A 377 -1.36 20.09 -15.35
N ASP A 378 -2.34 20.92 -15.54
CA ASP A 378 -2.37 22.30 -15.09
C ASP A 378 -2.68 22.39 -13.61
#